data_0f75a4bffa2d4ee20f9837449b3be437
#
_entry.id   0f75a4bffa2d4ee20f9837449b3be437
#
_cell.length_a   1.000
_cell.length_b   1.000
_cell.length_c   1.000
_cell.angle_alpha   90.00
_cell.angle_beta   90.00
_cell.angle_gamma   90.00
#
_symmetry.space_group_name_H-M   'P 1'
#
loop_
_entity.id
_entity.type
_entity.pdbx_description
1 polymer ?
#
loop_
_entity_poly.entity_id
_entity_poly.type
_entity_poly.pdbx_seq_one_letter_code
_entity_poly.pdbx_strand_id
1 'polypeptide(L)'
;MPAPRTVLLTGAAGGLGTLMRALLPAYGYDLRLFDLVPVEDEPQAITADLNDRKALREAVRGVDAIIHLAGISLESTFNKILSANIEGTYNLYEDAREEGVRRIVAASSNHAVGCTPLPLAGDPPIPSDAPHRPDTFYGLSKCFGEDLAQLYWDQHGVETVSVRIGSCFPEPTSVRMLSLWMSPADGARLFHAALTAEDVGHTVVHGSSANTRLWWDLTSARALGYTPQDDSEPYAAKLIAEQGEPDPADPAQARLGGHFVTDPPIWPH
;
A
#
# COMPACT_ATOMS: atom_id res chain seq x y z
N MET A 1 12.05 -17.81 -8.28
CA MET A 1 13.23 -17.47 -7.45
C MET A 1 13.09 -18.14 -6.08
N PRO A 2 14.17 -18.46 -5.32
CA PRO A 2 14.00 -18.86 -3.93
C PRO A 2 13.27 -17.76 -3.15
N ALA A 3 12.51 -18.12 -2.12
CA ALA A 3 11.86 -17.15 -1.26
C ALA A 3 12.90 -16.20 -0.66
N PRO A 4 12.67 -14.87 -0.63
CA PRO A 4 13.59 -13.91 -0.06
C PRO A 4 13.78 -14.20 1.43
N ARG A 5 15.00 -14.03 1.92
CA ARG A 5 15.31 -14.20 3.34
C ARG A 5 15.42 -12.84 4.04
N THR A 6 16.23 -11.94 3.50
CA THR A 6 16.44 -10.60 4.03
C THR A 6 15.58 -9.62 3.26
N VAL A 7 14.68 -8.93 3.95
CA VAL A 7 13.74 -7.98 3.35
C VAL A 7 13.92 -6.59 3.97
N LEU A 8 14.17 -5.58 3.15
CA LEU A 8 14.14 -4.19 3.59
C LEU A 8 12.68 -3.76 3.77
N LEU A 9 12.32 -3.32 4.96
CA LEU A 9 11.04 -2.70 5.27
C LEU A 9 11.25 -1.20 5.49
N THR A 10 10.84 -0.38 4.53
CA THR A 10 10.82 1.09 4.70
C THR A 10 9.49 1.54 5.27
N GLY A 11 9.48 2.65 6.02
CA GLY A 11 8.27 3.07 6.75
C GLY A 11 8.00 2.20 7.98
N ALA A 12 9.07 1.66 8.57
CA ALA A 12 9.00 0.65 9.64
C ALA A 12 8.40 1.17 10.96
N ALA A 13 8.47 2.49 11.22
CA ALA A 13 7.86 3.14 12.39
C ALA A 13 6.40 3.55 12.16
N GLY A 14 5.92 3.54 10.90
CA GLY A 14 4.53 3.87 10.58
C GLY A 14 3.54 2.80 11.05
N GLY A 15 2.23 3.12 11.03
CA GLY A 15 1.20 2.18 11.51
C GLY A 15 1.24 0.83 10.81
N LEU A 16 1.27 0.80 9.47
CA LEU A 16 1.37 -0.45 8.71
C LEU A 16 2.73 -1.13 8.91
N GLY A 17 3.83 -0.35 8.97
CA GLY A 17 5.17 -0.85 9.24
C GLY A 17 5.26 -1.59 10.58
N THR A 18 4.68 -1.02 11.63
CA THR A 18 4.62 -1.63 12.97
C THR A 18 3.88 -2.98 12.94
N LEU A 19 2.75 -3.06 12.24
CA LEU A 19 2.01 -4.32 12.08
C LEU A 19 2.83 -5.36 11.31
N MET A 20 3.48 -4.95 10.23
CA MET A 20 4.27 -5.87 9.39
C MET A 20 5.55 -6.34 10.08
N ARG A 21 6.22 -5.48 10.87
CA ARG A 21 7.35 -5.89 11.72
C ARG A 21 6.99 -7.03 12.67
N ALA A 22 5.79 -6.97 13.24
CA ALA A 22 5.32 -7.98 14.19
C ALA A 22 4.95 -9.32 13.51
N LEU A 23 4.45 -9.28 12.28
CA LEU A 23 3.83 -10.44 11.64
C LEU A 23 4.72 -11.14 10.61
N LEU A 24 5.52 -10.41 9.83
CA LEU A 24 6.32 -10.97 8.75
C LEU A 24 7.43 -11.93 9.21
N PRO A 25 8.07 -11.78 10.39
CA PRO A 25 9.05 -12.75 10.87
C PRO A 25 8.50 -14.18 11.01
N ALA A 26 7.19 -14.35 11.24
CA ALA A 26 6.56 -15.67 11.29
C ALA A 26 6.61 -16.43 9.94
N TYR A 27 6.82 -15.70 8.83
CA TYR A 27 7.04 -16.27 7.50
C TYR A 27 8.52 -16.56 7.19
N GLY A 28 9.41 -16.35 8.16
CA GLY A 28 10.86 -16.65 8.04
C GLY A 28 11.68 -15.49 7.45
N TYR A 29 11.16 -14.27 7.42
CA TYR A 29 11.89 -13.09 6.94
C TYR A 29 12.75 -12.47 8.04
N ASP A 30 14.01 -12.17 7.69
CA ASP A 30 14.88 -11.28 8.45
C ASP A 30 14.63 -9.84 7.95
N LEU A 31 14.05 -8.99 8.79
CA LEU A 31 13.70 -7.64 8.39
C LEU A 31 14.84 -6.66 8.68
N ARG A 32 15.28 -5.94 7.64
CA ARG A 32 16.09 -4.72 7.78
C ARG A 32 15.14 -3.53 7.81
N LEU A 33 15.20 -2.71 8.86
CA LEU A 33 14.24 -1.64 9.10
C LEU A 33 14.83 -0.29 8.71
N PHE A 34 14.01 0.53 8.03
CA PHE A 34 14.35 1.89 7.61
C PHE A 34 13.16 2.82 7.81
N ASP A 35 13.40 3.97 8.46
CA ASP A 35 12.38 5.00 8.62
C ASP A 35 13.03 6.38 8.78
N LEU A 36 12.23 7.45 8.57
CA LEU A 36 12.63 8.83 8.83
C LEU A 36 12.80 9.10 10.33
N VAL A 37 12.08 8.36 11.17
CA VAL A 37 12.11 8.48 12.62
C VAL A 37 12.63 7.19 13.26
N PRO A 38 13.19 7.24 14.48
CA PRO A 38 13.61 6.04 15.19
C PRO A 38 12.48 5.03 15.34
N VAL A 39 12.80 3.76 15.13
CA VAL A 39 11.86 2.65 15.32
C VAL A 39 11.96 2.18 16.76
N GLU A 40 10.85 2.23 17.49
CA GLU A 40 10.78 1.84 18.89
C GLU A 40 11.24 0.39 19.08
N ASP A 41 12.05 0.15 20.11
CA ASP A 41 12.64 -1.14 20.49
C ASP A 41 13.57 -1.79 19.41
N GLU A 42 13.93 -1.04 18.36
CA GLU A 42 14.76 -1.55 17.25
C GLU A 42 16.01 -0.66 17.04
N PRO A 43 17.01 -0.73 17.92
CA PRO A 43 18.19 0.15 17.85
C PRO A 43 19.07 -0.09 16.61
N GLN A 44 18.84 -1.18 15.87
CA GLN A 44 19.52 -1.51 14.62
C GLN A 44 18.82 -0.93 13.39
N ALA A 45 17.62 -0.34 13.56
CA ALA A 45 16.91 0.30 12.46
C ALA A 45 17.71 1.50 11.92
N ILE A 46 17.72 1.64 10.60
CA ILE A 46 18.36 2.78 9.94
C ILE A 46 17.38 3.96 10.00
N THR A 47 17.78 5.03 10.68
CA THR A 47 16.99 6.26 10.76
C THR A 47 17.56 7.28 9.79
N ALA A 48 16.85 7.48 8.67
CA ALA A 48 17.25 8.43 7.62
C ALA A 48 16.07 8.80 6.70
N ASP A 49 16.22 9.90 5.95
CA ASP A 49 15.29 10.27 4.88
C ASP A 49 15.56 9.41 3.62
N LEU A 50 14.52 9.09 2.84
CA LEU A 50 14.65 8.43 1.53
C LEU A 50 15.50 9.27 0.54
N ASN A 51 15.66 10.55 0.79
CA ASN A 51 16.52 11.45 0.00
C ASN A 51 17.98 11.45 0.49
N ASP A 52 18.29 10.82 1.62
CA ASP A 52 19.69 10.49 1.98
C ASP A 52 20.14 9.24 1.18
N ARG A 53 20.59 9.50 -0.05
CA ARG A 53 21.00 8.45 -0.99
C ARG A 53 22.10 7.53 -0.43
N LYS A 54 22.94 8.03 0.47
CA LYS A 54 23.99 7.20 1.07
C LYS A 54 23.39 6.20 2.05
N ALA A 55 22.56 6.68 2.97
CA ALA A 55 21.89 5.83 3.96
C ALA A 55 20.92 4.84 3.29
N LEU A 56 20.17 5.29 2.27
CA LEU A 56 19.23 4.45 1.54
C LEU A 56 19.95 3.32 0.80
N ARG A 57 21.04 3.62 0.08
CA ARG A 57 21.84 2.60 -0.61
C ARG A 57 22.46 1.59 0.37
N GLU A 58 22.92 2.04 1.53
CA GLU A 58 23.40 1.16 2.59
C GLU A 58 22.28 0.21 3.08
N ALA A 59 21.06 0.73 3.20
CA ALA A 59 19.89 -0.05 3.58
C ALA A 59 19.50 -1.09 2.51
N VAL A 60 19.58 -0.75 1.24
CA VAL A 60 19.21 -1.62 0.11
C VAL A 60 20.27 -2.70 -0.17
N ARG A 61 21.54 -2.42 0.12
CA ARG A 61 22.65 -3.33 -0.22
C ARG A 61 22.48 -4.71 0.40
N GLY A 62 22.46 -5.75 -0.46
CA GLY A 62 22.46 -7.15 -0.06
C GLY A 62 21.15 -7.64 0.53
N VAL A 63 20.04 -6.93 0.34
CA VAL A 63 18.71 -7.48 0.63
C VAL A 63 18.16 -8.24 -0.57
N ASP A 64 17.33 -9.24 -0.32
CA ASP A 64 16.72 -10.06 -1.38
C ASP A 64 15.49 -9.38 -1.99
N ALA A 65 14.75 -8.60 -1.20
CA ALA A 65 13.54 -7.89 -1.60
C ALA A 65 13.29 -6.66 -0.74
N ILE A 66 12.36 -5.81 -1.19
CA ILE A 66 11.95 -4.59 -0.50
C ILE A 66 10.45 -4.58 -0.31
N ILE A 67 9.99 -4.24 0.90
CA ILE A 67 8.63 -3.77 1.18
C ILE A 67 8.70 -2.27 1.40
N HIS A 68 8.13 -1.51 0.46
CA HIS A 68 8.16 -0.05 0.48
C HIS A 68 6.85 0.53 1.02
N LEU A 69 6.86 0.91 2.30
CA LEU A 69 5.73 1.55 2.99
C LEU A 69 6.01 3.02 3.34
N ALA A 70 7.28 3.47 3.22
CA ALA A 70 7.66 4.84 3.55
C ALA A 70 6.98 5.86 2.64
N GLY A 71 6.68 7.01 3.21
CA GLY A 71 6.05 8.14 2.55
C GLY A 71 4.95 8.76 3.42
N ILE A 72 4.46 9.92 3.00
CA ILE A 72 3.30 10.58 3.61
C ILE A 72 2.06 9.83 3.14
N SER A 73 1.25 9.34 4.08
CA SER A 73 0.09 8.47 3.83
C SER A 73 -1.26 9.19 3.81
N LEU A 74 -1.23 10.51 3.92
CA LEU A 74 -2.41 11.39 3.88
C LEU A 74 -2.14 12.54 2.92
N GLU A 75 -3.19 13.36 2.63
CA GLU A 75 -3.00 14.58 1.86
C GLU A 75 -2.06 15.55 2.59
N SER A 76 -1.22 16.22 1.83
CA SER A 76 -0.28 17.22 2.31
C SER A 76 0.06 18.22 1.20
N THR A 77 0.89 19.23 1.51
CA THR A 77 1.35 20.18 0.50
C THR A 77 2.11 19.48 -0.61
N PHE A 78 1.98 19.99 -1.84
CA PHE A 78 2.65 19.40 -3.00
C PHE A 78 4.15 19.17 -2.79
N ASN A 79 4.87 20.15 -2.21
CA ASN A 79 6.31 20.04 -1.99
C ASN A 79 6.68 18.89 -1.02
N LYS A 80 5.87 18.64 0.01
CA LYS A 80 6.10 17.53 0.93
C LYS A 80 5.84 16.20 0.24
N ILE A 81 4.75 16.10 -0.53
CA ILE A 81 4.43 14.90 -1.32
C ILE A 81 5.50 14.67 -2.39
N LEU A 82 5.94 15.71 -3.09
CA LEU A 82 7.00 15.62 -4.09
C LEU A 82 8.27 15.02 -3.47
N SER A 83 8.75 15.58 -2.37
CA SER A 83 9.99 15.12 -1.75
C SER A 83 9.88 13.70 -1.16
N ALA A 84 8.85 13.43 -0.35
CA ALA A 84 8.75 12.17 0.36
C ALA A 84 8.27 11.02 -0.53
N ASN A 85 7.21 11.24 -1.33
CA ASN A 85 6.55 10.16 -2.05
C ASN A 85 7.06 9.98 -3.48
N ILE A 86 7.44 11.06 -4.16
CA ILE A 86 7.89 11.00 -5.55
C ILE A 86 9.42 10.83 -5.62
N GLU A 87 10.19 11.79 -5.10
CA GLU A 87 11.66 11.72 -5.10
C GLU A 87 12.16 10.54 -4.27
N GLY A 88 11.60 10.34 -3.06
CA GLY A 88 11.97 9.23 -2.20
C GLY A 88 11.71 7.86 -2.83
N THR A 89 10.56 7.67 -3.49
CA THR A 89 10.24 6.43 -4.21
C THR A 89 11.18 6.24 -5.40
N TYR A 90 11.42 7.27 -6.19
CA TYR A 90 12.41 7.21 -7.28
C TYR A 90 13.78 6.80 -6.78
N ASN A 91 14.27 7.41 -5.70
CA ASN A 91 15.56 7.08 -5.10
C ASN A 91 15.65 5.60 -4.70
N LEU A 92 14.57 5.06 -4.10
CA LEU A 92 14.50 3.64 -3.72
C LEU A 92 14.63 2.72 -4.94
N TYR A 93 13.90 3.01 -6.02
CA TYR A 93 13.95 2.20 -7.25
C TYR A 93 15.33 2.25 -7.91
N GLU A 94 15.98 3.42 -7.94
CA GLU A 94 17.34 3.55 -8.46
C GLU A 94 18.34 2.75 -7.62
N ASP A 95 18.30 2.86 -6.29
CA ASP A 95 19.21 2.11 -5.45
C ASP A 95 18.92 0.60 -5.50
N ALA A 96 17.64 0.19 -5.60
CA ALA A 96 17.28 -1.21 -5.80
C ALA A 96 17.86 -1.76 -7.12
N ARG A 97 17.71 -1.02 -8.22
CA ARG A 97 18.26 -1.39 -9.52
C ARG A 97 19.80 -1.51 -9.48
N GLU A 98 20.49 -0.52 -8.91
CA GLU A 98 21.94 -0.51 -8.84
C GLU A 98 22.53 -1.59 -7.94
N GLU A 99 21.86 -1.94 -6.84
CA GLU A 99 22.28 -3.01 -5.92
C GLU A 99 21.73 -4.41 -6.35
N GLY A 100 21.01 -4.48 -7.47
CA GLY A 100 20.55 -5.73 -8.06
C GLY A 100 19.31 -6.36 -7.37
N VAL A 101 18.59 -5.60 -6.56
CA VAL A 101 17.33 -6.06 -5.95
C VAL A 101 16.24 -6.10 -7.02
N ARG A 102 15.62 -7.26 -7.20
CA ARG A 102 14.67 -7.49 -8.29
C ARG A 102 13.21 -7.57 -7.87
N ARG A 103 12.91 -7.61 -6.58
CA ARG A 103 11.55 -7.71 -6.06
C ARG A 103 11.23 -6.56 -5.12
N ILE A 104 10.19 -5.79 -5.47
CA ILE A 104 9.63 -4.72 -4.63
C ILE A 104 8.15 -5.01 -4.41
N VAL A 105 7.68 -4.88 -3.18
CA VAL A 105 6.25 -4.80 -2.84
C VAL A 105 5.99 -3.39 -2.35
N ALA A 106 5.25 -2.61 -3.13
CA ALA A 106 5.04 -1.19 -2.87
C ALA A 106 3.62 -0.91 -2.36
N ALA A 107 3.52 -0.15 -1.28
CA ALA A 107 2.22 0.34 -0.81
C ALA A 107 1.70 1.43 -1.75
N SER A 108 0.78 1.07 -2.64
CA SER A 108 -0.12 1.99 -3.32
C SER A 108 -1.37 2.24 -2.45
N SER A 109 -2.40 2.86 -3.01
CA SER A 109 -3.58 3.26 -2.26
C SER A 109 -4.84 3.24 -3.12
N ASN A 110 -6.01 3.08 -2.48
CA ASN A 110 -7.29 3.38 -3.10
C ASN A 110 -7.37 4.83 -3.63
N HIS A 111 -6.55 5.74 -3.10
CA HIS A 111 -6.49 7.15 -3.54
C HIS A 111 -5.87 7.33 -4.94
N ALA A 112 -5.14 6.34 -5.48
CA ALA A 112 -4.73 6.32 -6.89
C ALA A 112 -5.94 6.26 -7.85
N VAL A 113 -7.07 5.73 -7.37
CA VAL A 113 -8.35 5.62 -8.09
C VAL A 113 -9.50 6.28 -7.30
N GLY A 114 -9.20 7.19 -6.39
CA GLY A 114 -10.13 7.76 -5.41
C GLY A 114 -11.35 8.45 -5.98
N CYS A 115 -11.23 9.08 -7.16
CA CYS A 115 -12.37 9.69 -7.87
C CYS A 115 -13.26 8.67 -8.62
N THR A 116 -12.98 7.37 -8.55
CA THR A 116 -13.83 6.33 -9.15
C THR A 116 -15.13 6.22 -8.37
N PRO A 117 -16.29 6.19 -9.06
CA PRO A 117 -17.57 5.91 -8.40
C PRO A 117 -17.57 4.54 -7.73
N LEU A 118 -18.24 4.44 -6.58
CA LEU A 118 -18.50 3.14 -5.96
C LEU A 118 -19.45 2.29 -6.83
N PRO A 119 -19.29 0.96 -6.85
CA PRO A 119 -20.20 0.09 -7.55
C PRO A 119 -21.59 0.14 -6.89
N LEU A 120 -22.63 0.18 -7.71
CA LEU A 120 -24.01 0.04 -7.26
C LEU A 120 -24.36 -1.45 -7.10
N ALA A 121 -25.49 -1.71 -6.46
CA ALA A 121 -25.98 -3.09 -6.31
C ALA A 121 -26.16 -3.76 -7.69
N GLY A 122 -25.42 -4.84 -7.92
CA GLY A 122 -25.41 -5.58 -9.19
C GLY A 122 -24.29 -5.20 -10.18
N ASP A 123 -23.56 -4.12 -9.89
CA ASP A 123 -22.35 -3.80 -10.68
C ASP A 123 -21.22 -4.79 -10.34
N PRO A 124 -20.30 -5.03 -11.30
CA PRO A 124 -19.10 -5.81 -11.02
C PRO A 124 -18.20 -5.05 -10.02
N PRO A 125 -17.38 -5.77 -9.23
CA PRO A 125 -16.41 -5.15 -8.36
C PRO A 125 -15.35 -4.39 -9.20
N ILE A 126 -14.72 -3.39 -8.59
CA ILE A 126 -13.73 -2.54 -9.24
C ILE A 126 -12.46 -3.36 -9.51
N PRO A 127 -12.01 -3.49 -10.76
CA PRO A 127 -10.84 -4.29 -11.11
C PRO A 127 -9.53 -3.58 -10.75
N SER A 128 -8.45 -4.35 -10.59
CA SER A 128 -7.14 -3.80 -10.22
C SER A 128 -6.49 -2.98 -11.34
N ASP A 129 -6.90 -3.16 -12.59
CA ASP A 129 -6.49 -2.39 -13.76
C ASP A 129 -7.36 -1.15 -14.01
N ALA A 130 -8.25 -0.80 -13.07
CA ALA A 130 -9.01 0.45 -13.15
C ALA A 130 -8.07 1.64 -13.39
N PRO A 131 -8.36 2.52 -14.38
CA PRO A 131 -7.48 3.62 -14.74
C PRO A 131 -7.29 4.59 -13.57
N HIS A 132 -6.11 5.20 -13.51
CA HIS A 132 -5.79 6.23 -12.50
C HIS A 132 -6.83 7.36 -12.50
N ARG A 133 -7.37 7.66 -11.33
CA ARG A 133 -8.30 8.77 -11.05
C ARG A 133 -8.03 9.30 -9.65
N PRO A 134 -6.83 9.89 -9.41
CA PRO A 134 -6.44 10.35 -8.08
C PRO A 134 -7.37 11.45 -7.58
N ASP A 135 -7.53 11.50 -6.28
CA ASP A 135 -8.38 12.46 -5.58
C ASP A 135 -7.57 13.59 -4.89
N THR A 136 -6.28 13.38 -4.70
CA THR A 136 -5.39 14.24 -3.91
C THR A 136 -3.98 14.24 -4.50
N PHE A 137 -3.07 15.11 -4.02
CA PHE A 137 -1.64 15.01 -4.33
C PHE A 137 -1.05 13.71 -3.80
N TYR A 138 -1.53 13.25 -2.64
CA TYR A 138 -1.18 11.92 -2.14
C TYR A 138 -1.58 10.83 -3.14
N GLY A 139 -2.84 10.81 -3.58
CA GLY A 139 -3.32 9.87 -4.60
C GLY A 139 -2.50 9.94 -5.90
N LEU A 140 -2.19 11.16 -6.37
CA LEU A 140 -1.34 11.39 -7.55
C LEU A 140 0.07 10.78 -7.36
N SER A 141 0.65 10.90 -6.16
CA SER A 141 1.96 10.29 -5.88
C SER A 141 1.93 8.76 -5.93
N LYS A 142 0.78 8.16 -5.61
CA LYS A 142 0.60 6.70 -5.74
C LYS A 142 0.46 6.27 -7.20
N CYS A 143 -0.21 7.07 -8.04
CA CYS A 143 -0.19 6.86 -9.49
C CYS A 143 1.24 6.91 -10.03
N PHE A 144 2.03 7.93 -9.63
CA PHE A 144 3.44 8.03 -10.01
C PHE A 144 4.22 6.76 -9.62
N GLY A 145 4.03 6.24 -8.40
CA GLY A 145 4.71 5.02 -7.94
C GLY A 145 4.35 3.78 -8.77
N GLU A 146 3.08 3.62 -9.16
CA GLU A 146 2.64 2.53 -10.04
C GLU A 146 3.24 2.67 -11.46
N ASP A 147 3.23 3.87 -12.04
CA ASP A 147 3.81 4.11 -13.38
C ASP A 147 5.35 3.99 -13.36
N LEU A 148 6.00 4.42 -12.27
CA LEU A 148 7.44 4.20 -12.07
C LEU A 148 7.77 2.72 -12.00
N ALA A 149 6.99 1.93 -11.29
CA ALA A 149 7.14 0.49 -11.20
C ALA A 149 7.05 -0.19 -12.58
N GLN A 150 6.08 0.22 -13.41
CA GLN A 150 5.97 -0.26 -14.78
C GLN A 150 7.22 0.10 -15.60
N LEU A 151 7.70 1.34 -15.52
CA LEU A 151 8.91 1.78 -16.21
C LEU A 151 10.13 0.94 -15.81
N TYR A 152 10.32 0.68 -14.50
CA TYR A 152 11.46 -0.09 -14.01
C TYR A 152 11.37 -1.58 -14.38
N TRP A 153 10.18 -2.13 -14.48
CA TRP A 153 9.98 -3.46 -15.05
C TRP A 153 10.38 -3.49 -16.52
N ASP A 154 9.84 -2.60 -17.35
CA ASP A 154 10.06 -2.60 -18.80
C ASP A 154 11.53 -2.33 -19.17
N GLN A 155 12.21 -1.47 -18.43
CA GLN A 155 13.58 -1.06 -18.75
C GLN A 155 14.67 -1.88 -18.04
N HIS A 156 14.36 -2.40 -16.85
CA HIS A 156 15.39 -2.97 -15.97
C HIS A 156 15.01 -4.35 -15.41
N GLY A 157 13.80 -4.83 -15.62
CA GLY A 157 13.31 -6.10 -15.09
C GLY A 157 13.20 -6.11 -13.55
N VAL A 158 12.95 -4.96 -12.93
CA VAL A 158 12.65 -4.87 -11.50
C VAL A 158 11.17 -5.20 -11.32
N GLU A 159 10.90 -6.36 -10.77
CA GLU A 159 9.54 -6.81 -10.53
C GLU A 159 8.89 -6.06 -9.37
N THR A 160 7.67 -5.59 -9.55
CA THR A 160 6.93 -4.89 -8.51
C THR A 160 5.49 -5.37 -8.38
N VAL A 161 5.06 -5.62 -7.14
CA VAL A 161 3.65 -5.72 -6.79
C VAL A 161 3.22 -4.43 -6.09
N SER A 162 2.39 -3.64 -6.77
CA SER A 162 1.79 -2.42 -6.23
C SER A 162 0.46 -2.76 -5.54
N VAL A 163 0.40 -2.59 -4.22
CA VAL A 163 -0.77 -2.95 -3.41
C VAL A 163 -1.61 -1.70 -3.13
N ARG A 164 -2.76 -1.56 -3.79
CA ARG A 164 -3.75 -0.52 -3.49
C ARG A 164 -4.46 -0.85 -2.20
N ILE A 165 -4.01 -0.27 -1.10
CA ILE A 165 -4.55 -0.49 0.25
C ILE A 165 -5.67 0.51 0.51
N GLY A 166 -6.82 0.01 0.97
CA GLY A 166 -7.93 0.85 1.42
C GLY A 166 -7.75 1.27 2.87
N SER A 167 -7.63 0.30 3.77
CA SER A 167 -7.33 0.50 5.18
C SER A 167 -6.73 -0.78 5.77
N CYS A 168 -5.75 -0.65 6.66
CA CYS A 168 -5.19 -1.79 7.38
C CYS A 168 -5.07 -1.44 8.86
N PHE A 169 -6.02 -1.91 9.66
CA PHE A 169 -6.12 -1.67 11.09
C PHE A 169 -6.53 -2.96 11.80
N PRO A 170 -6.28 -3.11 13.12
CA PRO A 170 -6.72 -4.28 13.88
C PRO A 170 -8.22 -4.58 13.73
N GLU A 171 -9.06 -3.52 13.69
CA GLU A 171 -10.51 -3.60 13.47
C GLU A 171 -10.95 -2.47 12.53
N PRO A 172 -12.02 -2.66 11.75
CA PRO A 172 -12.60 -1.56 10.99
C PRO A 172 -13.25 -0.55 11.95
N THR A 173 -13.04 0.75 11.67
CA THR A 173 -13.53 1.85 12.54
C THR A 173 -14.61 2.70 11.90
N SER A 174 -14.99 2.40 10.66
CA SER A 174 -16.06 3.10 9.96
C SER A 174 -16.87 2.17 9.06
N VAL A 175 -18.11 2.57 8.75
CA VAL A 175 -18.99 1.82 7.83
C VAL A 175 -18.32 1.65 6.46
N ARG A 176 -17.59 2.67 5.97
CA ARG A 176 -16.83 2.57 4.72
C ARG A 176 -15.77 1.46 4.76
N MET A 177 -15.11 1.26 5.91
CA MET A 177 -14.11 0.19 6.06
C MET A 177 -14.70 -1.22 5.94
N LEU A 178 -16.01 -1.41 6.13
CA LEU A 178 -16.64 -2.70 5.90
C LEU A 178 -16.43 -3.24 4.48
N SER A 179 -16.15 -2.36 3.52
CA SER A 179 -15.98 -2.74 2.11
C SER A 179 -14.52 -2.75 1.62
N LEU A 180 -13.56 -2.25 2.42
CA LEU A 180 -12.16 -2.11 1.97
C LEU A 180 -11.13 -2.40 3.07
N TRP A 181 -11.58 -2.89 4.22
CA TRP A 181 -10.69 -3.24 5.31
C TRP A 181 -9.82 -4.45 4.97
N MET A 182 -8.59 -4.37 5.38
CA MET A 182 -7.62 -5.46 5.38
C MET A 182 -7.17 -5.68 6.82
N SER A 183 -7.38 -6.87 7.37
CA SER A 183 -6.83 -7.21 8.67
C SER A 183 -5.30 -7.20 8.63
N PRO A 184 -4.61 -6.95 9.74
CA PRO A 184 -3.15 -7.08 9.79
C PRO A 184 -2.67 -8.48 9.38
N ALA A 185 -3.40 -9.53 9.74
CA ALA A 185 -3.06 -10.90 9.37
C ALA A 185 -3.21 -11.14 7.86
N ASP A 186 -4.28 -10.66 7.24
CA ASP A 186 -4.44 -10.70 5.78
C ASP A 186 -3.43 -9.81 5.07
N GLY A 187 -3.07 -8.66 5.65
CA GLY A 187 -1.98 -7.84 5.16
C GLY A 187 -0.67 -8.61 5.08
N ALA A 188 -0.29 -9.30 6.15
CA ALA A 188 0.92 -10.12 6.17
C ALA A 188 0.85 -11.28 5.15
N ARG A 189 -0.30 -11.94 4.99
CA ARG A 189 -0.52 -12.97 3.95
C ARG A 189 -0.34 -12.40 2.55
N LEU A 190 -0.88 -11.20 2.28
CA LEU A 190 -0.76 -10.55 0.98
C LEU A 190 0.69 -10.14 0.68
N PHE A 191 1.39 -9.52 1.64
CA PHE A 191 2.80 -9.18 1.46
C PHE A 191 3.67 -10.42 1.27
N HIS A 192 3.39 -11.50 2.00
CA HIS A 192 4.07 -12.79 1.78
C HIS A 192 3.81 -13.33 0.37
N ALA A 193 2.57 -13.38 -0.08
CA ALA A 193 2.22 -13.81 -1.44
C ALA A 193 2.92 -12.95 -2.50
N ALA A 194 2.93 -11.63 -2.34
CA ALA A 194 3.60 -10.71 -3.26
C ALA A 194 5.13 -10.86 -3.29
N LEU A 195 5.75 -11.23 -2.16
CA LEU A 195 7.19 -11.50 -2.08
C LEU A 195 7.60 -12.83 -2.73
N THR A 196 6.70 -13.82 -2.75
CA THR A 196 7.02 -15.21 -3.14
C THR A 196 6.42 -15.64 -4.49
N ALA A 197 5.45 -14.91 -5.03
CA ALA A 197 4.88 -15.21 -6.35
C ALA A 197 5.96 -15.15 -7.45
N GLU A 198 5.83 -16.03 -8.45
CA GLU A 198 6.73 -16.06 -9.60
C GLU A 198 6.20 -15.17 -10.73
N ASP A 199 7.10 -14.65 -11.55
CA ASP A 199 6.81 -13.93 -12.80
C ASP A 199 5.78 -12.79 -12.64
N VAL A 200 5.90 -12.00 -11.57
CA VAL A 200 4.92 -10.94 -11.30
C VAL A 200 5.03 -9.73 -12.23
N GLY A 201 6.19 -9.51 -12.86
CA GLY A 201 6.43 -8.31 -13.67
C GLY A 201 6.11 -7.04 -12.91
N HIS A 202 5.28 -6.16 -13.49
CA HIS A 202 4.55 -5.14 -12.73
C HIS A 202 3.08 -5.56 -12.60
N THR A 203 2.64 -5.78 -11.38
CA THR A 203 1.26 -6.18 -11.07
C THR A 203 0.65 -5.26 -10.03
N VAL A 204 -0.53 -4.73 -10.32
CA VAL A 204 -1.35 -3.97 -9.36
C VAL A 204 -2.39 -4.89 -8.75
N VAL A 205 -2.52 -4.86 -7.42
CA VAL A 205 -3.52 -5.65 -6.69
C VAL A 205 -4.26 -4.78 -5.68
N HIS A 206 -5.49 -5.17 -5.34
CA HIS A 206 -6.20 -4.58 -4.21
C HIS A 206 -5.86 -5.30 -2.91
N GLY A 207 -5.48 -4.52 -1.88
CA GLY A 207 -5.22 -5.00 -0.52
C GLY A 207 -6.49 -4.93 0.32
N SER A 208 -7.17 -6.07 0.48
CA SER A 208 -8.39 -6.20 1.29
C SER A 208 -8.54 -7.61 1.83
N SER A 209 -9.22 -7.75 2.98
CA SER A 209 -9.70 -9.03 3.47
C SER A 209 -10.88 -9.55 2.62
N ALA A 210 -11.39 -10.75 2.92
CA ALA A 210 -12.54 -11.36 2.22
C ALA A 210 -13.89 -10.74 2.66
N ASN A 211 -13.96 -9.41 2.71
CA ASN A 211 -15.10 -8.70 3.24
C ASN A 211 -16.41 -9.04 2.48
N THR A 212 -17.46 -9.34 3.21
CA THR A 212 -18.80 -9.60 2.65
C THR A 212 -19.30 -8.44 1.79
N ARG A 213 -18.91 -7.18 2.13
CA ARG A 213 -19.34 -5.94 1.44
C ARG A 213 -18.26 -5.38 0.49
N LEU A 214 -17.40 -6.23 -0.05
CA LEU A 214 -16.21 -5.84 -0.82
C LEU A 214 -16.56 -5.10 -2.11
N TRP A 215 -15.86 -3.98 -2.35
CA TRP A 215 -15.94 -3.22 -3.62
C TRP A 215 -14.90 -3.68 -4.66
N TRP A 216 -13.89 -4.42 -4.24
CA TRP A 216 -12.69 -4.74 -5.01
C TRP A 216 -12.77 -6.11 -5.68
N ASP A 217 -12.26 -6.20 -6.90
CA ASP A 217 -11.89 -7.49 -7.46
C ASP A 217 -10.52 -7.94 -6.90
N LEU A 218 -10.49 -9.10 -6.25
CA LEU A 218 -9.28 -9.69 -5.71
C LEU A 218 -8.62 -10.72 -6.66
N THR A 219 -9.07 -10.83 -7.90
CA THR A 219 -8.57 -11.85 -8.85
C THR A 219 -7.05 -11.74 -9.02
N SER A 220 -6.51 -10.54 -9.23
CA SER A 220 -5.07 -10.32 -9.36
C SER A 220 -4.28 -10.69 -8.10
N ALA A 221 -4.81 -10.35 -6.92
CA ALA A 221 -4.17 -10.73 -5.66
C ALA A 221 -4.18 -12.25 -5.45
N ARG A 222 -5.30 -12.91 -5.77
CA ARG A 222 -5.42 -14.38 -5.71
C ARG A 222 -4.49 -15.08 -6.69
N ALA A 223 -4.24 -14.51 -7.86
CA ALA A 223 -3.28 -15.03 -8.83
C ALA A 223 -1.84 -15.06 -8.27
N LEU A 224 -1.50 -14.19 -7.30
CA LEU A 224 -0.23 -14.22 -6.58
C LEU A 224 -0.18 -15.30 -5.49
N GLY A 225 -1.27 -16.05 -5.27
CA GLY A 225 -1.40 -17.01 -4.16
C GLY A 225 -2.02 -16.43 -2.88
N TYR A 226 -2.48 -15.17 -2.91
CA TYR A 226 -3.14 -14.56 -1.76
C TYR A 226 -4.48 -15.23 -1.46
N THR A 227 -4.66 -15.65 -0.22
CA THR A 227 -5.92 -16.22 0.27
C THR A 227 -6.35 -15.46 1.53
N PRO A 228 -7.19 -14.41 1.40
CA PRO A 228 -7.72 -13.67 2.55
C PRO A 228 -8.62 -14.58 3.40
N GLN A 229 -8.59 -14.38 4.72
CA GLN A 229 -9.31 -15.22 5.69
C GLN A 229 -10.26 -14.44 6.59
N ASP A 230 -10.03 -13.13 6.73
CA ASP A 230 -10.78 -12.29 7.64
C ASP A 230 -11.93 -11.56 6.91
N ASP A 231 -12.97 -11.16 7.65
CA ASP A 231 -14.12 -10.44 7.15
C ASP A 231 -14.50 -9.32 8.14
N SER A 232 -14.88 -8.18 7.62
CA SER A 232 -15.37 -7.03 8.39
C SER A 232 -16.84 -7.16 8.83
N GLU A 233 -17.62 -8.08 8.25
CA GLU A 233 -19.06 -8.22 8.53
C GLU A 233 -19.42 -8.37 10.01
N PRO A 234 -18.65 -9.07 10.88
CA PRO A 234 -18.91 -9.11 12.32
C PRO A 234 -19.01 -7.74 13.01
N TYR A 235 -18.39 -6.70 12.43
CA TYR A 235 -18.40 -5.33 12.96
C TYR A 235 -19.56 -4.48 12.40
N ALA A 236 -20.28 -4.96 11.36
CA ALA A 236 -21.24 -4.17 10.60
C ALA A 236 -22.39 -3.65 11.46
N ALA A 237 -23.02 -4.50 12.26
CA ALA A 237 -24.16 -4.10 13.08
C ALA A 237 -23.82 -2.95 14.04
N LYS A 238 -22.66 -3.01 14.68
CA LYS A 238 -22.18 -1.96 15.60
C LYS A 238 -21.90 -0.65 14.85
N LEU A 239 -21.12 -0.72 13.78
CA LEU A 239 -20.71 0.47 13.04
C LEU A 239 -21.91 1.19 12.38
N ILE A 240 -22.86 0.44 11.83
CA ILE A 240 -24.07 1.01 11.23
C ILE A 240 -24.97 1.64 12.30
N ALA A 241 -25.08 1.02 13.47
CA ALA A 241 -25.84 1.61 14.57
C ALA A 241 -25.22 2.93 15.08
N GLU A 242 -23.90 3.06 15.05
CA GLU A 242 -23.17 4.26 15.50
C GLU A 242 -23.10 5.36 14.45
N GLN A 243 -22.98 5.02 13.16
CA GLN A 243 -22.65 5.97 12.08
C GLN A 243 -23.75 6.13 11.02
N GLY A 244 -24.78 5.26 11.04
CA GLY A 244 -25.83 5.22 10.03
C GLY A 244 -25.43 4.39 8.79
N GLU A 245 -26.42 4.15 7.92
CA GLU A 245 -26.17 3.54 6.61
C GLU A 245 -25.49 4.55 5.68
N PRO A 246 -24.67 4.10 4.73
CA PRO A 246 -24.07 4.99 3.74
C PRO A 246 -25.13 5.72 2.91
N ASP A 247 -24.96 7.04 2.71
CA ASP A 247 -25.81 7.84 1.83
C ASP A 247 -25.14 7.97 0.44
N PRO A 248 -25.66 7.30 -0.60
CA PRO A 248 -25.11 7.41 -1.95
C PRO A 248 -25.30 8.80 -2.58
N ALA A 249 -26.13 9.67 -2.00
CA ALA A 249 -26.25 11.05 -2.43
C ALA A 249 -25.14 11.95 -1.88
N ASP A 250 -24.40 11.51 -0.85
CA ASP A 250 -23.23 12.20 -0.33
C ASP A 250 -22.02 11.93 -1.27
N PRO A 251 -21.44 12.98 -1.90
CA PRO A 251 -20.29 12.81 -2.79
C PRO A 251 -19.08 12.10 -2.15
N ALA A 252 -18.87 12.28 -0.83
CA ALA A 252 -17.82 11.60 -0.09
C ALA A 252 -18.09 10.09 0.06
N GLN A 253 -19.36 9.67 0.07
CA GLN A 253 -19.77 8.29 0.21
C GLN A 253 -20.05 7.59 -1.13
N ALA A 254 -20.09 8.35 -2.22
CA ALA A 254 -20.32 7.85 -3.57
C ALA A 254 -19.02 7.47 -4.33
N ARG A 255 -17.85 7.70 -3.74
CA ARG A 255 -16.54 7.50 -4.41
C ARG A 255 -15.56 6.76 -3.52
N LEU A 256 -14.60 6.10 -4.17
CA LEU A 256 -13.55 5.31 -3.50
C LEU A 256 -12.68 6.10 -2.52
N GLY A 257 -12.41 7.36 -2.79
CA GLY A 257 -11.58 8.23 -1.95
C GLY A 257 -12.25 8.68 -0.65
N GLY A 258 -13.59 8.52 -0.56
CA GLY A 258 -14.31 9.01 0.60
C GLY A 258 -14.24 10.54 0.71
N HIS A 259 -14.10 11.06 1.92
CA HIS A 259 -14.00 12.50 2.18
C HIS A 259 -12.81 13.20 1.51
N PHE A 260 -11.75 12.49 1.17
CA PHE A 260 -10.62 13.06 0.40
C PHE A 260 -11.05 13.63 -0.96
N VAL A 261 -12.15 13.14 -1.53
CA VAL A 261 -12.69 13.66 -2.80
C VAL A 261 -13.35 15.04 -2.62
N THR A 262 -13.86 15.32 -1.42
CA THR A 262 -14.62 16.54 -1.10
C THR A 262 -13.87 17.54 -0.24
N ASP A 263 -12.83 17.10 0.45
CA ASP A 263 -11.98 17.98 1.24
C ASP A 263 -11.24 18.98 0.31
N PRO A 264 -11.11 20.24 0.70
CA PRO A 264 -10.39 21.21 -0.11
C PRO A 264 -8.91 20.79 -0.24
N PRO A 265 -8.34 20.86 -1.47
CA PRO A 265 -6.93 20.55 -1.66
C PRO A 265 -6.03 21.49 -0.84
N ILE A 266 -4.91 20.97 -0.35
CA ILE A 266 -3.88 21.77 0.33
C ILE A 266 -2.99 22.42 -0.74
N TRP A 267 -3.52 23.47 -1.40
CA TRP A 267 -2.75 24.22 -2.38
C TRP A 267 -1.71 25.12 -1.70
N PRO A 268 -0.50 25.26 -2.26
CA PRO A 268 0.42 26.30 -1.81
C PRO A 268 -0.18 27.67 -2.18
N HIS A 269 -0.25 28.55 -1.22
CA HIS A 269 -0.63 29.96 -1.42
C HIS A 269 0.60 30.82 -1.63
#